data_ef28b20066d4a59f197a214fb14f38b1
#
_entry.id   ef28b20066d4a59f197a214fb14f38b1
#
_cell.length_a   1.000
_cell.length_b   1.000
_cell.length_c   1.000
_cell.angle_alpha   90.00
_cell.angle_beta   90.00
_cell.angle_gamma   90.00
#
_symmetry.space_group_name_H-M   'P 1'
#
loop_
_entity.id
_entity.type
_entity.pdbx_description
1 polymer ?
#
loop_
_entity_poly.entity_id
_entity_poly.type
_entity_poly.pdbx_seq_one_letter_code
_entity_poly.pdbx_strand_id
1 'polypeptide(L)'
;NAWDLTTGSSGVIVADLDSGVRYDHPDLVRANEGGRLLPGFDFIRDSGKANDGDGWDPDPSDPGDWVTAAEVASGVFGSCESGDSSWHGTRVAGIIGALANNSRGIAGLGWNGWILPVRALGKCGGSDSDILAAMLWAGGVPVDGAPSNPYPARIINMSLGGRGSCLQTYRTAIDQLVARGALVVASVGNEG
;
A
#
# COMPACT_ATOMS: atom_id res chain seq x y z
N ASN A 1 4.63 17.96 22.54
CA ASN A 1 4.77 17.36 21.19
C ASN A 1 3.40 16.94 20.67
N ALA A 2 3.30 16.40 19.43
CA ALA A 2 2.01 16.02 18.85
C ALA A 2 1.29 14.91 19.66
N TRP A 3 2.04 13.98 20.22
CA TRP A 3 1.49 12.88 21.03
C TRP A 3 0.96 13.30 22.39
N ASP A 4 1.33 14.51 22.90
CA ASP A 4 0.70 15.09 24.09
C ASP A 4 -0.74 15.58 23.79
N LEU A 5 -1.05 15.80 22.51
CA LEU A 5 -2.37 16.23 22.02
C LEU A 5 -3.22 15.05 21.55
N THR A 6 -2.63 14.12 20.79
CA THR A 6 -3.32 12.94 20.26
C THR A 6 -2.34 11.85 19.87
N THR A 7 -2.73 10.60 20.09
CA THR A 7 -2.03 9.40 19.64
C THR A 7 -2.78 8.73 18.47
N GLY A 8 -3.71 9.43 17.84
CA GLY A 8 -4.57 8.89 16.79
C GLY A 8 -5.90 8.36 17.34
N SER A 9 -6.68 7.70 16.49
CA SER A 9 -8.02 7.19 16.82
C SER A 9 -8.25 5.82 16.22
N SER A 10 -8.83 4.90 16.99
CA SER A 10 -9.27 3.58 16.53
C SER A 10 -10.43 3.64 15.52
N GLY A 11 -11.07 4.80 15.37
CA GLY A 11 -12.08 5.05 14.33
C GLY A 11 -11.49 5.42 12.97
N VAL A 12 -10.15 5.49 12.84
CA VAL A 12 -9.47 5.86 11.59
C VAL A 12 -8.75 4.65 11.01
N ILE A 13 -9.04 4.38 9.74
CA ILE A 13 -8.31 3.40 8.91
C ILE A 13 -7.53 4.18 7.86
N VAL A 14 -6.24 3.89 7.78
CA VAL A 14 -5.33 4.39 6.73
C VAL A 14 -5.04 3.21 5.80
N ALA A 15 -5.46 3.30 4.55
CA ALA A 15 -5.01 2.35 3.53
C ALA A 15 -3.62 2.77 3.05
N ASP A 16 -2.71 1.82 3.03
CA ASP A 16 -1.35 1.99 2.51
C ASP A 16 -1.26 1.27 1.17
N LEU A 17 -1.39 2.04 0.07
CA LEU A 17 -1.26 1.53 -1.30
C LEU A 17 0.20 1.54 -1.69
N ASP A 18 0.82 0.37 -1.63
CA ASP A 18 2.27 0.25 -1.78
C ASP A 18 2.69 -1.16 -2.27
N SER A 19 3.93 -1.56 -1.99
CA SER A 19 4.49 -2.89 -2.34
C SER A 19 4.00 -4.03 -1.45
N GLY A 20 3.08 -3.77 -0.54
CA GLY A 20 2.66 -4.72 0.49
C GLY A 20 3.42 -4.55 1.80
N VAL A 21 3.20 -5.45 2.74
CA VAL A 21 3.77 -5.37 4.10
C VAL A 21 4.36 -6.70 4.52
N ARG A 22 5.53 -6.68 5.18
CA ARG A 22 6.14 -7.84 5.84
C ARG A 22 5.41 -8.12 7.15
N TYR A 23 4.51 -9.10 7.13
CA TYR A 23 3.75 -9.52 8.32
C TYR A 23 4.59 -10.26 9.37
N ASP A 24 5.80 -10.70 9.02
CA ASP A 24 6.78 -11.25 9.94
C ASP A 24 7.63 -10.16 10.64
N HIS A 25 7.40 -8.88 10.30
CA HIS A 25 8.11 -7.77 10.97
C HIS A 25 7.57 -7.58 12.39
N PRO A 26 8.42 -7.64 13.43
CA PRO A 26 7.99 -7.69 14.83
C PRO A 26 7.30 -6.42 15.33
N ASP A 27 7.33 -5.33 14.54
CA ASP A 27 6.75 -4.03 14.87
C ASP A 27 5.46 -3.75 14.08
N LEU A 28 5.11 -4.65 13.13
CA LEU A 28 3.94 -4.58 12.28
C LEU A 28 3.12 -5.87 12.42
N VAL A 29 2.22 -5.89 13.39
CA VAL A 29 1.49 -7.08 13.81
C VAL A 29 0.05 -7.03 13.28
N ARG A 30 -0.49 -8.17 12.90
CA ARG A 30 -1.88 -8.32 12.45
C ARG A 30 -2.87 -7.94 13.54
N ALA A 31 -4.01 -7.39 13.16
CA ALA A 31 -5.05 -6.95 14.10
C ALA A 31 -5.58 -8.10 14.98
N ASN A 32 -5.73 -9.30 14.43
CA ASN A 32 -6.15 -10.49 15.16
C ASN A 32 -5.08 -11.07 16.12
N GLU A 33 -3.87 -10.55 16.06
CA GLU A 33 -2.73 -10.90 16.93
C GLU A 33 -2.39 -9.77 17.91
N GLY A 34 -3.27 -8.79 18.05
CA GLY A 34 -3.08 -7.64 18.95
C GLY A 34 -2.34 -6.46 18.33
N GLY A 35 -2.07 -6.49 17.03
CA GLY A 35 -1.49 -5.39 16.27
C GLY A 35 -2.52 -4.50 15.59
N ARG A 36 -2.12 -3.87 14.46
CA ARG A 36 -2.94 -2.87 13.76
C ARG A 36 -3.06 -3.09 12.26
N LEU A 37 -2.44 -4.12 11.71
CA LEU A 37 -2.60 -4.45 10.31
C LEU A 37 -3.93 -5.20 10.10
N LEU A 38 -4.83 -4.59 9.37
CA LEU A 38 -6.09 -5.21 8.94
C LEU A 38 -5.82 -6.21 7.81
N PRO A 39 -6.73 -7.17 7.58
CA PRO A 39 -6.73 -7.94 6.34
C PRO A 39 -6.86 -7.02 5.14
N GLY A 40 -5.87 -7.08 4.25
CA GLY A 40 -5.83 -6.27 3.03
C GLY A 40 -6.08 -7.10 1.77
N PHE A 41 -5.54 -6.64 0.63
CA PHE A 41 -5.70 -7.31 -0.65
C PHE A 41 -4.54 -6.97 -1.59
N ASP A 42 -4.15 -7.93 -2.44
CA ASP A 42 -3.19 -7.73 -3.52
C ASP A 42 -3.92 -7.45 -4.83
N PHE A 43 -3.55 -6.34 -5.46
CA PHE A 43 -4.08 -5.90 -6.75
C PHE A 43 -3.09 -6.03 -7.91
N ILE A 44 -1.99 -6.76 -7.75
CA ILE A 44 -1.03 -6.95 -8.85
C ILE A 44 -1.49 -8.13 -9.71
N ARG A 45 -2.04 -7.83 -10.87
CA ARG A 45 -2.61 -8.84 -11.78
C ARG A 45 -1.55 -9.70 -12.46
N ASP A 46 -0.42 -9.11 -12.79
CA ASP A 46 0.70 -9.80 -13.45
C ASP A 46 1.51 -10.56 -12.42
N SER A 47 1.39 -11.90 -12.39
CA SER A 47 2.08 -12.77 -11.44
C SER A 47 3.62 -12.67 -11.54
N GLY A 48 4.17 -12.31 -12.69
CA GLY A 48 5.60 -12.06 -12.85
C GLY A 48 6.06 -10.80 -12.12
N LYS A 49 5.21 -9.76 -12.07
CA LYS A 49 5.43 -8.55 -11.29
C LYS A 49 5.09 -8.73 -9.81
N ALA A 50 4.04 -9.49 -9.51
CA ALA A 50 3.63 -9.80 -8.15
C ALA A 50 4.73 -10.53 -7.38
N ASN A 51 5.44 -11.46 -8.03
CA ASN A 51 6.57 -12.20 -7.46
C ASN A 51 6.19 -13.11 -6.27
N ASP A 52 4.92 -13.46 -6.13
CA ASP A 52 4.36 -14.36 -5.12
C ASP A 52 3.78 -15.65 -5.72
N GLY A 53 3.58 -15.67 -7.04
CA GLY A 53 3.18 -16.86 -7.79
C GLY A 53 1.77 -16.79 -8.39
N ASP A 54 0.98 -15.78 -8.05
CA ASP A 54 -0.36 -15.59 -8.58
C ASP A 54 -0.66 -14.12 -8.93
N GLY A 55 -1.93 -13.76 -9.04
CA GLY A 55 -2.41 -12.42 -9.34
C GLY A 55 -3.21 -11.87 -8.16
N TRP A 56 -4.33 -11.21 -8.43
CA TRP A 56 -5.17 -10.63 -7.38
C TRP A 56 -5.64 -11.67 -6.37
N ASP A 57 -5.33 -11.41 -5.09
CA ASP A 57 -5.67 -12.30 -3.99
C ASP A 57 -5.79 -11.58 -2.63
N PRO A 58 -6.27 -12.25 -1.55
CA PRO A 58 -6.43 -11.63 -0.24
C PRO A 58 -5.14 -11.57 0.62
N ASP A 59 -3.96 -11.79 0.06
CA ASP A 59 -2.69 -11.71 0.77
C ASP A 59 -1.81 -10.55 0.30
N PRO A 60 -1.88 -9.36 0.93
CA PRO A 60 -1.06 -8.20 0.60
C PRO A 60 0.36 -8.27 1.20
N SER A 61 0.88 -9.46 1.46
CA SER A 61 2.25 -9.63 1.92
C SER A 61 3.25 -9.15 0.86
N ASP A 62 4.34 -8.53 1.29
CA ASP A 62 5.43 -8.13 0.41
C ASP A 62 6.43 -9.29 0.25
N PRO A 63 6.48 -10.00 -0.89
CA PRO A 63 7.45 -11.06 -1.15
C PRO A 63 8.82 -10.50 -1.50
N GLY A 64 8.90 -9.21 -1.80
CA GLY A 64 10.04 -8.49 -2.35
C GLY A 64 9.86 -8.13 -3.82
N ASP A 65 10.38 -6.99 -4.19
CA ASP A 65 10.29 -6.39 -5.52
C ASP A 65 11.66 -6.36 -6.25
N TRP A 66 12.61 -7.22 -5.83
CA TRP A 66 13.94 -7.29 -6.45
C TRP A 66 13.87 -7.62 -7.94
N VAL A 67 14.78 -7.05 -8.71
CA VAL A 67 14.92 -7.32 -10.14
C VAL A 67 16.33 -7.82 -10.42
N THR A 68 16.45 -8.96 -11.08
CA THR A 68 17.72 -9.56 -11.43
C THR A 68 18.29 -8.97 -12.72
N ALA A 69 19.61 -9.03 -12.88
CA ALA A 69 20.25 -8.64 -14.14
C ALA A 69 19.77 -9.47 -15.35
N ALA A 70 19.36 -10.70 -15.13
CA ALA A 70 18.79 -11.55 -16.19
C ALA A 70 17.40 -11.07 -16.63
N GLU A 71 16.55 -10.64 -15.70
CA GLU A 71 15.24 -10.05 -16.01
C GLU A 71 15.39 -8.74 -16.78
N VAL A 72 16.34 -7.88 -16.37
CA VAL A 72 16.68 -6.66 -17.13
C VAL A 72 17.13 -7.00 -18.54
N ALA A 73 18.06 -7.94 -18.68
CA ALA A 73 18.58 -8.35 -19.99
C ALA A 73 17.51 -8.95 -20.91
N SER A 74 16.49 -9.60 -20.33
CA SER A 74 15.37 -10.14 -21.10
C SER A 74 14.38 -9.09 -21.58
N GLY A 75 14.42 -7.88 -21.00
CA GLY A 75 13.49 -6.79 -21.30
C GLY A 75 12.04 -7.03 -20.82
N VAL A 76 11.78 -8.05 -19.98
CA VAL A 76 10.44 -8.41 -19.52
C VAL A 76 9.76 -7.29 -18.73
N PHE A 77 10.54 -6.45 -18.06
CA PHE A 77 10.06 -5.30 -17.29
C PHE A 77 10.40 -3.93 -17.93
N GLY A 78 10.67 -3.90 -19.22
CA GLY A 78 10.99 -2.67 -19.95
C GLY A 78 12.32 -2.05 -19.55
N SER A 79 12.33 -0.76 -19.18
CA SER A 79 13.54 0.00 -18.82
C SER A 79 13.88 -0.05 -17.32
N CYS A 80 13.36 -1.02 -16.60
CA CYS A 80 13.63 -1.18 -15.17
C CYS A 80 15.10 -1.59 -14.93
N GLU A 81 15.67 -1.12 -13.85
CA GLU A 81 17.04 -1.47 -13.43
C GLU A 81 17.04 -2.66 -12.48
N SER A 82 18.14 -3.40 -12.42
CA SER A 82 18.33 -4.45 -11.43
C SER A 82 18.57 -3.85 -10.04
N GLY A 83 18.04 -4.50 -9.01
CA GLY A 83 18.21 -4.05 -7.63
C GLY A 83 17.63 -5.02 -6.63
N ASP A 84 17.98 -4.82 -5.37
CA ASP A 84 17.42 -5.56 -4.24
C ASP A 84 16.01 -5.09 -3.92
N SER A 85 15.29 -5.88 -3.10
CA SER A 85 13.94 -5.51 -2.64
C SER A 85 13.94 -4.22 -1.84
N SER A 86 13.02 -3.34 -2.19
CA SER A 86 12.88 -2.03 -1.54
C SER A 86 12.23 -2.12 -0.17
N TRP A 87 11.33 -3.08 0.04
CA TRP A 87 10.48 -3.19 1.24
C TRP A 87 9.73 -1.88 1.52
N HIS A 88 9.34 -1.16 0.47
CA HIS A 88 8.88 0.21 0.56
C HIS A 88 7.59 0.30 1.39
N GLY A 89 6.57 -0.51 1.10
CA GLY A 89 5.31 -0.50 1.85
C GLY A 89 5.48 -0.87 3.32
N THR A 90 6.40 -1.78 3.65
CA THR A 90 6.74 -2.09 5.05
C THR A 90 7.27 -0.86 5.80
N ARG A 91 8.14 -0.08 5.14
CA ARG A 91 8.69 1.16 5.72
C ARG A 91 7.61 2.22 5.90
N VAL A 92 6.76 2.40 4.90
CA VAL A 92 5.64 3.35 4.92
C VAL A 92 4.64 2.97 6.01
N ALA A 93 4.20 1.70 6.06
CA ALA A 93 3.33 1.19 7.13
C ALA A 93 3.95 1.41 8.52
N GLY A 94 5.26 1.22 8.66
CA GLY A 94 5.99 1.49 9.90
C GLY A 94 5.90 2.95 10.33
N ILE A 95 6.07 3.89 9.42
CA ILE A 95 5.94 5.32 9.69
C ILE A 95 4.49 5.67 10.07
N ILE A 96 3.50 5.09 9.38
CA ILE A 96 2.08 5.33 9.67
C ILE A 96 1.75 4.86 11.08
N GLY A 97 2.12 3.63 11.45
CA GLY A 97 1.62 3.06 12.69
C GLY A 97 2.35 1.84 13.24
N ALA A 98 3.69 1.79 13.20
CA ALA A 98 4.42 0.80 13.97
C ALA A 98 4.03 0.85 15.45
N LEU A 99 4.07 -0.32 16.11
CA LEU A 99 3.67 -0.43 17.51
C LEU A 99 4.58 0.40 18.43
N ALA A 100 3.97 1.27 19.22
CA ALA A 100 4.69 2.08 20.19
C ALA A 100 4.87 1.32 21.52
N ASN A 101 5.91 1.67 22.27
CA ASN A 101 6.19 1.17 23.62
C ASN A 101 6.42 -0.35 23.73
N ASN A 102 6.83 -1.01 22.67
CA ASN A 102 7.11 -2.45 22.61
C ASN A 102 8.62 -2.77 22.70
N SER A 103 9.48 -1.76 22.87
CA SER A 103 10.94 -1.88 22.92
C SER A 103 11.56 -2.47 21.64
N ARG A 104 10.93 -2.23 20.50
CA ARG A 104 11.36 -2.70 19.17
C ARG A 104 11.20 -1.59 18.15
N GLY A 105 11.96 -1.65 17.06
CA GLY A 105 11.84 -0.82 15.88
C GLY A 105 11.67 0.68 16.16
N ILE A 106 10.54 1.21 15.74
CA ILE A 106 10.19 2.63 15.84
C ILE A 106 8.79 2.81 16.42
N ALA A 107 8.46 4.01 16.87
CA ALA A 107 7.07 4.39 17.12
C ALA A 107 6.48 5.01 15.85
N GLY A 108 5.39 4.46 15.34
CA GLY A 108 4.64 5.07 14.24
C GLY A 108 3.99 6.39 14.67
N LEU A 109 3.55 7.20 13.67
CA LEU A 109 2.90 8.49 13.94
C LEU A 109 1.56 8.31 14.66
N GLY A 110 0.75 7.33 14.22
CA GLY A 110 -0.54 7.02 14.83
C GLY A 110 -0.47 5.76 15.69
N TRP A 111 -0.70 5.88 17.00
CA TRP A 111 -0.63 4.73 17.92
C TRP A 111 -1.93 3.95 18.02
N ASN A 112 -3.06 4.51 17.64
CA ASN A 112 -4.40 3.93 17.82
C ASN A 112 -5.19 3.73 16.51
N GLY A 113 -4.66 4.14 15.36
CA GLY A 113 -5.29 3.92 14.05
C GLY A 113 -5.07 2.51 13.52
N TRP A 114 -5.81 2.13 12.49
CA TRP A 114 -5.64 0.88 11.75
C TRP A 114 -4.93 1.14 10.43
N ILE A 115 -4.14 0.17 10.00
CA ILE A 115 -3.52 0.16 8.67
C ILE A 115 -4.19 -0.93 7.86
N LEU A 116 -4.67 -0.57 6.67
CA LEU A 116 -5.17 -1.49 5.67
C LEU A 116 -4.11 -1.63 4.57
N PRO A 117 -3.31 -2.70 4.56
CA PRO A 117 -2.34 -2.93 3.50
C PRO A 117 -3.06 -3.22 2.19
N VAL A 118 -2.71 -2.50 1.13
CA VAL A 118 -3.26 -2.72 -0.21
C VAL A 118 -2.09 -2.76 -1.18
N ARG A 119 -1.74 -3.97 -1.61
CA ARG A 119 -0.59 -4.15 -2.47
C ARG A 119 -0.95 -3.81 -3.91
N ALA A 120 -0.23 -2.89 -4.51
CA ALA A 120 -0.43 -2.43 -5.89
C ALA A 120 0.88 -2.23 -6.64
N LEU A 121 2.03 -2.37 -5.96
CA LEU A 121 3.37 -2.24 -6.51
C LEU A 121 4.13 -3.55 -6.35
N GLY A 122 4.65 -4.07 -7.43
CA GLY A 122 5.55 -5.21 -7.48
C GLY A 122 6.86 -4.84 -8.17
N LYS A 123 7.47 -5.81 -8.84
CA LYS A 123 8.69 -5.57 -9.64
C LYS A 123 8.46 -4.43 -10.62
N CYS A 124 9.31 -3.41 -10.54
CA CYS A 124 9.25 -2.25 -11.43
C CYS A 124 7.96 -1.41 -11.33
N GLY A 125 7.33 -1.39 -10.17
CA GLY A 125 6.14 -0.60 -9.89
C GLY A 125 4.83 -1.30 -10.19
N GLY A 126 3.76 -0.52 -10.38
CA GLY A 126 2.40 -1.02 -10.63
C GLY A 126 1.83 -0.57 -11.96
N SER A 127 0.76 -1.22 -12.42
CA SER A 127 -0.03 -0.74 -13.56
C SER A 127 -1.08 0.28 -13.09
N ASP A 128 -1.41 1.25 -13.96
CA ASP A 128 -2.46 2.23 -13.66
C ASP A 128 -3.81 1.55 -13.33
N SER A 129 -4.13 0.44 -14.03
CA SER A 129 -5.37 -0.30 -13.81
C SER A 129 -5.43 -0.94 -12.41
N ASP A 130 -4.32 -1.51 -11.96
CA ASP A 130 -4.23 -2.16 -10.65
C ASP A 130 -4.23 -1.12 -9.52
N ILE A 131 -3.47 -0.02 -9.69
CA ILE A 131 -3.46 1.09 -8.74
C ILE A 131 -4.85 1.73 -8.61
N LEU A 132 -5.56 1.95 -9.73
CA LEU A 132 -6.93 2.50 -9.70
C LEU A 132 -7.92 1.55 -9.01
N ALA A 133 -7.82 0.24 -9.29
CA ALA A 133 -8.64 -0.78 -8.62
C ALA A 133 -8.37 -0.79 -7.11
N ALA A 134 -7.10 -0.78 -6.71
CA ALA A 134 -6.65 -0.71 -5.32
C ALA A 134 -7.19 0.54 -4.60
N MET A 135 -7.09 1.73 -5.23
CA MET A 135 -7.63 2.98 -4.69
C MET A 135 -9.13 2.90 -4.41
N LEU A 136 -9.90 2.48 -5.42
CA LEU A 136 -11.36 2.39 -5.32
C LEU A 136 -11.77 1.40 -4.24
N TRP A 137 -11.18 0.21 -4.25
CA TRP A 137 -11.44 -0.81 -3.25
C TRP A 137 -11.09 -0.35 -1.83
N ALA A 138 -9.95 0.29 -1.65
CA ALA A 138 -9.51 0.81 -0.35
C ALA A 138 -10.55 1.77 0.25
N GLY A 139 -11.18 2.62 -0.56
CA GLY A 139 -12.25 3.53 -0.14
C GLY A 139 -13.65 2.92 -0.10
N GLY A 140 -13.78 1.61 -0.29
CA GLY A 140 -15.05 0.89 -0.22
C GLY A 140 -15.93 1.02 -1.48
N VAL A 141 -15.34 1.38 -2.62
CA VAL A 141 -16.01 1.30 -3.91
C VAL A 141 -15.91 -0.14 -4.42
N PRO A 142 -17.02 -0.78 -4.85
CA PRO A 142 -16.95 -2.12 -5.43
C PRO A 142 -16.02 -2.17 -6.67
N VAL A 143 -15.21 -3.21 -6.74
CA VAL A 143 -14.30 -3.48 -7.85
C VAL A 143 -14.57 -4.88 -8.39
N ASP A 144 -14.85 -5.01 -9.67
CA ASP A 144 -15.09 -6.29 -10.30
C ASP A 144 -13.87 -7.20 -10.20
N GLY A 145 -14.08 -8.43 -9.73
CA GLY A 145 -13.01 -9.41 -9.52
C GLY A 145 -12.34 -9.35 -8.14
N ALA A 146 -12.68 -8.38 -7.29
CA ALA A 146 -12.24 -8.33 -5.91
C ALA A 146 -13.43 -8.50 -4.93
N PRO A 147 -13.23 -9.08 -3.74
CA PRO A 147 -14.26 -9.12 -2.72
C PRO A 147 -14.58 -7.71 -2.20
N SER A 148 -15.76 -7.54 -1.61
CA SER A 148 -16.08 -6.27 -0.93
C SER A 148 -15.09 -6.00 0.20
N ASN A 149 -14.62 -4.76 0.30
CA ASN A 149 -13.74 -4.34 1.40
C ASN A 149 -14.57 -4.17 2.70
N PRO A 150 -14.30 -4.96 3.75
CA PRO A 150 -14.99 -4.82 5.03
C PRO A 150 -14.45 -3.65 5.89
N TYR A 151 -13.34 -3.03 5.47
CA TYR A 151 -12.63 -1.97 6.20
C TYR A 151 -12.39 -0.72 5.34
N PRO A 152 -13.43 -0.04 4.84
CA PRO A 152 -13.26 1.14 4.00
C PRO A 152 -12.41 2.21 4.69
N ALA A 153 -11.33 2.61 4.06
CA ALA A 153 -10.38 3.57 4.63
C ALA A 153 -10.89 5.02 4.49
N ARG A 154 -10.62 5.82 5.52
CA ARG A 154 -10.87 7.27 5.51
C ARG A 154 -9.67 8.06 4.98
N ILE A 155 -8.50 7.45 5.00
CA ILE A 155 -7.27 8.02 4.46
C ILE A 155 -6.65 6.97 3.54
N ILE A 156 -6.32 7.37 2.32
CA ILE A 156 -5.66 6.52 1.33
C ILE A 156 -4.30 7.14 1.07
N ASN A 157 -3.26 6.50 1.59
CA ASN A 157 -1.88 6.89 1.39
C ASN A 157 -1.34 6.25 0.13
N MET A 158 -0.75 7.06 -0.74
CA MET A 158 -0.13 6.66 -1.98
C MET A 158 1.29 7.23 -2.03
N SER A 159 2.23 6.56 -1.37
CA SER A 159 3.66 6.92 -1.42
C SER A 159 4.29 6.47 -2.75
N LEU A 160 3.58 6.73 -3.82
CA LEU A 160 3.90 6.34 -5.19
C LEU A 160 3.56 7.47 -6.15
N GLY A 161 4.10 7.38 -7.34
CA GLY A 161 3.83 8.33 -8.42
C GLY A 161 4.46 7.86 -9.73
N GLY A 162 4.15 8.55 -10.80
CA GLY A 162 4.69 8.29 -12.13
C GLY A 162 4.82 9.58 -12.93
N ARG A 163 5.65 9.57 -13.97
CA ARG A 163 5.79 10.70 -14.87
C ARG A 163 4.67 10.66 -15.91
N GLY A 164 4.07 11.80 -16.18
CA GLY A 164 3.04 11.92 -17.21
C GLY A 164 1.95 12.93 -16.88
N SER A 165 0.98 13.02 -17.78
CA SER A 165 -0.22 13.83 -17.55
C SER A 165 -1.17 13.10 -16.60
N CYS A 166 -1.85 13.83 -15.74
CA CYS A 166 -2.89 13.27 -14.87
C CYS A 166 -4.03 12.70 -15.73
N LEU A 167 -4.21 11.38 -15.68
CA LEU A 167 -5.27 10.69 -16.41
C LEU A 167 -6.64 11.04 -15.82
N GLN A 168 -7.65 11.16 -16.69
CA GLN A 168 -9.02 11.44 -16.26
C GLN A 168 -9.58 10.34 -15.34
N THR A 169 -9.14 9.11 -15.51
CA THR A 169 -9.50 7.98 -14.67
C THR A 169 -9.12 8.18 -13.19
N TYR A 170 -7.90 8.70 -12.91
CA TYR A 170 -7.49 9.05 -11.56
C TYR A 170 -8.34 10.17 -10.97
N ARG A 171 -8.64 11.20 -11.75
CA ARG A 171 -9.53 12.28 -11.30
C ARG A 171 -10.90 11.74 -10.90
N THR A 172 -11.50 10.92 -11.76
CA THR A 172 -12.81 10.31 -11.49
C THR A 172 -12.77 9.41 -10.24
N ALA A 173 -11.72 8.62 -10.07
CA ALA A 173 -11.54 7.79 -8.88
C ALA A 173 -11.42 8.65 -7.60
N ILE A 174 -10.61 9.70 -7.63
CA ILE A 174 -10.46 10.62 -6.50
C ILE A 174 -11.79 11.30 -6.16
N ASP A 175 -12.53 11.79 -7.16
CA ASP A 175 -13.84 12.42 -6.95
C ASP A 175 -14.83 11.46 -6.26
N GLN A 176 -14.85 10.18 -6.67
CA GLN A 176 -15.68 9.15 -6.03
C GLN A 176 -15.27 8.90 -4.58
N LEU A 177 -13.98 8.85 -4.29
CA LEU A 177 -13.43 8.65 -2.95
C LEU A 177 -13.73 9.83 -2.04
N VAL A 178 -13.52 11.05 -2.53
CA VAL A 178 -13.84 12.29 -1.78
C VAL A 178 -15.34 12.38 -1.50
N ALA A 179 -16.19 12.04 -2.46
CA ALA A 179 -17.64 11.99 -2.25
C ALA A 179 -18.08 10.99 -1.16
N ARG A 180 -17.25 9.96 -0.89
CA ARG A 180 -17.43 9.00 0.21
C ARG A 180 -16.78 9.45 1.52
N GLY A 181 -16.15 10.61 1.53
CA GLY A 181 -15.46 11.19 2.68
C GLY A 181 -14.07 10.62 2.93
N ALA A 182 -13.44 10.03 1.94
CA ALA A 182 -12.04 9.63 2.01
C ALA A 182 -11.12 10.78 1.58
N LEU A 183 -9.95 10.86 2.22
CA LEU A 183 -8.84 11.74 1.84
C LEU A 183 -7.78 10.92 1.12
N VAL A 184 -7.39 11.35 -0.08
CA VAL A 184 -6.24 10.77 -0.80
C VAL A 184 -5.01 11.63 -0.55
N VAL A 185 -3.93 11.01 -0.11
CA VAL A 185 -2.62 11.64 0.13
C VAL A 185 -1.61 10.97 -0.79
N ALA A 186 -0.98 11.72 -1.66
CA ALA A 186 -0.01 11.21 -2.62
C ALA A 186 1.33 11.93 -2.50
N SER A 187 2.41 11.24 -2.88
CA SER A 187 3.73 11.87 -3.01
C SER A 187 3.76 12.79 -4.24
N VAL A 188 4.65 13.77 -4.21
CA VAL A 188 4.93 14.65 -5.36
C VAL A 188 6.05 14.10 -6.26
N GLY A 189 6.57 12.92 -5.95
CA GLY A 189 7.73 12.32 -6.63
C GLY A 189 9.06 12.82 -6.05
N ASN A 190 10.15 12.30 -6.64
CA ASN A 190 11.54 12.58 -6.23
C ASN A 190 12.33 13.31 -7.34
N GLU A 191 11.69 13.66 -8.43
CA GLU A 191 12.26 14.36 -9.56
C GLU A 191 12.05 15.88 -9.38
N GLY A 192 12.95 16.50 -8.66
CA GLY A 192 12.96 17.95 -8.42
C GLY A 192 13.48 18.77 -9.62
#